data_626949a727837e868929e4732188f92f
#
_entry.id   626949a727837e868929e4732188f92f
#
_cell.length_a   1.000
_cell.length_b   1.000
_cell.length_c   1.000
_cell.angle_alpha   90.00
_cell.angle_beta   90.00
_cell.angle_gamma   90.00
#
_symmetry.space_group_name_H-M   'P 1'
#
loop_
_entity.id
_entity.type
_entity.pdbx_description
1 polymer ?
#
loop_
_entity_poly.entity_id
_entity_poly.type
_entity_poly.pdbx_seq_one_letter_code
_entity_poly.pdbx_strand_id
1 'polypeptide(L)'
;MNPIDRFGVMFDRLRLPHWPLRDRARERELLDLPDLDPVELGANLRELALLNRLAGGVATSIRAIGRLAGSDEITILDVGTGGGDMPLAFAQRGSRLGGWRVIAVDNRPEILDLAASWTTDEPMVTTLLADARQLPIGDGEVDVAHASLLLHHLDPPDALGVLRELRRVSRRGVVINELQRGILPVALATLTVAALARSRYTRHDGMLSARRAYTLAELDSMLSEVGLRRAWRSPSLLPRVVTAAVA
;
A
#
# COMPACT_ATOMS: atom_id res chain seq x y z
N MET A 1 -29.47 10.73 -5.26
CA MET A 1 -28.53 10.53 -6.38
C MET A 1 -27.36 11.48 -6.16
N ASN A 2 -26.18 10.92 -5.85
CA ASN A 2 -24.97 11.66 -5.48
C ASN A 2 -24.46 12.48 -6.69
N PRO A 3 -23.90 13.70 -6.54
CA PRO A 3 -23.32 14.47 -7.64
C PRO A 3 -22.32 13.69 -8.50
N ILE A 4 -21.59 12.73 -7.92
CA ILE A 4 -20.64 11.85 -8.61
C ILE A 4 -21.36 10.91 -9.61
N ASP A 5 -22.57 10.43 -9.28
CA ASP A 5 -23.38 9.58 -10.17
C ASP A 5 -23.92 10.38 -11.38
N ARG A 6 -24.11 11.69 -11.24
CA ARG A 6 -24.54 12.56 -12.34
C ARG A 6 -23.45 12.75 -13.40
N PHE A 7 -22.17 12.81 -12.97
CA PHE A 7 -21.06 12.87 -13.93
C PHE A 7 -20.92 11.56 -14.70
N GLY A 8 -20.99 10.40 -14.06
CA GLY A 8 -20.95 9.09 -14.71
C GLY A 8 -22.05 8.94 -15.77
N VAL A 9 -23.29 9.30 -15.44
CA VAL A 9 -24.45 9.23 -16.36
C VAL A 9 -24.34 10.24 -17.51
N MET A 10 -23.72 11.40 -17.29
CA MET A 10 -23.51 12.42 -18.34
C MET A 10 -22.50 11.94 -19.38
N PHE A 11 -21.42 11.26 -18.96
CA PHE A 11 -20.41 10.72 -19.88
C PHE A 11 -20.88 9.48 -20.64
N ASP A 12 -21.73 8.63 -20.05
CA ASP A 12 -22.36 7.50 -20.76
C ASP A 12 -23.25 7.97 -21.93
N ARG A 13 -23.90 9.15 -21.80
CA ARG A 13 -24.69 9.77 -22.87
C ARG A 13 -23.87 10.36 -24.01
N LEU A 14 -22.59 10.71 -23.75
CA LEU A 14 -21.73 11.34 -24.76
C LEU A 14 -21.01 10.32 -25.64
N ARG A 15 -21.21 9.00 -25.46
CA ARG A 15 -20.53 7.94 -26.24
C ARG A 15 -19.05 8.21 -26.45
N LEU A 16 -18.38 8.81 -25.45
CA LEU A 16 -16.94 9.02 -25.53
C LEU A 16 -16.29 7.64 -25.55
N PRO A 17 -15.43 7.36 -26.54
CA PRO A 17 -14.80 6.05 -26.66
C PRO A 17 -13.99 5.80 -25.40
N HIS A 18 -14.35 4.73 -24.69
CA HIS A 18 -13.67 4.15 -23.55
C HIS A 18 -13.11 5.19 -22.55
N TRP A 19 -13.87 5.44 -21.50
CA TRP A 19 -13.37 6.15 -20.32
C TRP A 19 -12.09 5.45 -19.83
N PRO A 20 -10.90 6.05 -19.92
CA PRO A 20 -9.62 5.35 -19.75
C PRO A 20 -9.37 4.85 -18.32
N LEU A 21 -10.31 5.10 -17.38
CA LEU A 21 -10.20 4.71 -15.99
C LEU A 21 -11.33 3.78 -15.53
N ARG A 22 -12.22 3.34 -16.43
CA ARG A 22 -13.25 2.38 -16.09
C ARG A 22 -12.65 1.01 -15.78
N ASP A 23 -11.72 0.57 -16.61
CA ASP A 23 -11.03 -0.70 -16.44
C ASP A 23 -9.64 -0.48 -15.84
N ARG A 24 -9.20 -1.44 -15.01
CA ARG A 24 -7.84 -1.48 -14.48
C ARG A 24 -6.84 -1.68 -15.62
N ALA A 25 -5.74 -0.93 -15.59
CA ALA A 25 -4.60 -1.24 -16.44
C ALA A 25 -4.00 -2.61 -16.04
N ARG A 26 -3.56 -3.38 -17.02
CA ARG A 26 -3.02 -4.74 -16.84
C ARG A 26 -1.54 -4.84 -17.19
N GLU A 27 -0.97 -3.80 -17.74
CA GLU A 27 0.45 -3.71 -18.07
C GLU A 27 1.28 -3.90 -16.78
N ARG A 28 2.39 -4.60 -16.89
CA ARG A 28 3.32 -4.79 -15.78
C ARG A 28 4.13 -3.52 -15.53
N GLU A 29 4.38 -3.22 -14.28
CA GLU A 29 5.31 -2.19 -13.89
C GLU A 29 6.75 -2.65 -14.12
N LEU A 30 7.67 -1.70 -14.33
CA LEU A 30 9.08 -2.03 -14.48
C LEU A 30 9.61 -2.70 -13.21
N LEU A 31 9.10 -2.29 -12.05
CA LEU A 31 9.44 -2.87 -10.75
C LEU A 31 9.00 -4.34 -10.61
N ASP A 32 7.99 -4.78 -11.38
CA ASP A 32 7.50 -6.18 -11.40
C ASP A 32 8.36 -7.10 -12.28
N LEU A 33 9.33 -6.56 -13.04
CA LEU A 33 10.17 -7.35 -13.93
C LEU A 33 11.28 -8.05 -13.15
N PRO A 34 11.77 -9.22 -13.63
CA PRO A 34 13.01 -9.80 -13.14
C PRO A 34 14.21 -8.90 -13.55
N ASP A 35 15.34 -9.15 -12.96
CA ASP A 35 16.64 -8.54 -13.32
C ASP A 35 16.63 -7.00 -13.26
N LEU A 36 16.16 -6.44 -12.15
CA LEU A 36 16.18 -5.00 -11.93
C LEU A 36 17.61 -4.46 -11.84
N ASP A 37 17.85 -3.33 -12.48
CA ASP A 37 19.07 -2.56 -12.28
C ASP A 37 19.16 -2.11 -10.81
N PRO A 38 20.20 -2.53 -10.04
CA PRO A 38 20.27 -2.22 -8.61
C PRO A 38 20.37 -0.72 -8.31
N VAL A 39 20.97 0.07 -9.21
CA VAL A 39 21.10 1.53 -9.05
C VAL A 39 19.74 2.20 -9.23
N GLU A 40 19.03 1.81 -10.28
CA GLU A 40 17.68 2.31 -10.55
C GLU A 40 16.68 1.85 -9.48
N LEU A 41 16.79 0.60 -9.00
CA LEU A 41 15.98 0.08 -7.91
C LEU A 41 16.18 0.92 -6.63
N GLY A 42 17.44 1.13 -6.24
CA GLY A 42 17.75 1.95 -5.07
C GLY A 42 17.27 3.41 -5.20
N ALA A 43 17.38 3.99 -6.40
CA ALA A 43 16.87 5.33 -6.68
C ALA A 43 15.33 5.39 -6.60
N ASN A 44 14.65 4.40 -7.21
CA ASN A 44 13.20 4.28 -7.16
C ASN A 44 12.68 4.16 -5.73
N LEU A 45 13.22 3.24 -4.92
CA LEU A 45 12.79 3.05 -3.53
C LEU A 45 13.00 4.31 -2.67
N ARG A 46 14.09 5.08 -2.88
CA ARG A 46 14.27 6.37 -2.21
C ARG A 46 13.22 7.40 -2.62
N GLU A 47 12.88 7.45 -3.89
CA GLU A 47 11.82 8.35 -4.39
C GLU A 47 10.44 7.94 -3.86
N LEU A 48 10.13 6.64 -3.81
CA LEU A 48 8.90 6.13 -3.22
C LEU A 48 8.81 6.49 -1.73
N ALA A 49 9.90 6.33 -0.96
CA ALA A 49 9.96 6.75 0.44
C ALA A 49 9.69 8.25 0.62
N LEU A 50 10.28 9.09 -0.25
CA LEU A 50 10.00 10.53 -0.25
C LEU A 50 8.53 10.84 -0.57
N LEU A 51 7.98 10.21 -1.61
CA LEU A 51 6.58 10.38 -2.01
C LEU A 51 5.62 9.88 -0.90
N ASN A 52 5.92 8.75 -0.26
CA ASN A 52 5.17 8.24 0.88
C ASN A 52 5.08 9.26 2.02
N ARG A 53 6.21 9.91 2.29
CA ARG A 53 6.30 10.92 3.35
C ARG A 53 5.56 12.21 2.98
N LEU A 54 5.81 12.74 1.77
CA LEU A 54 5.22 14.01 1.30
C LEU A 54 3.71 13.91 1.08
N ALA A 55 3.23 12.79 0.53
CA ALA A 55 1.80 12.52 0.35
C ALA A 55 1.07 12.15 1.65
N GLY A 56 1.76 12.17 2.81
CA GLY A 56 1.16 11.87 4.10
C GLY A 56 0.82 10.39 4.32
N GLY A 57 1.26 9.49 3.44
CA GLY A 57 0.99 8.05 3.54
C GLY A 57 1.51 7.46 4.86
N VAL A 58 2.75 7.80 5.23
CA VAL A 58 3.37 7.38 6.50
C VAL A 58 2.55 7.84 7.70
N ALA A 59 2.26 9.15 7.80
CA ALA A 59 1.53 9.72 8.94
C ALA A 59 0.10 9.16 9.05
N THR A 60 -0.53 8.87 7.92
CA THR A 60 -1.89 8.34 7.86
C THR A 60 -1.93 6.86 8.24
N SER A 61 -0.93 6.05 7.80
CA SER A 61 -0.77 4.65 8.24
C SER A 61 -0.51 4.57 9.74
N ILE A 62 0.39 5.38 10.29
CA ILE A 62 0.64 5.47 11.74
C ILE A 62 -0.66 5.79 12.50
N ARG A 63 -1.47 6.73 12.01
CA ARG A 63 -2.76 7.07 12.63
C ARG A 63 -3.74 5.90 12.57
N ALA A 64 -3.80 5.18 11.46
CA ALA A 64 -4.67 4.01 11.29
C ALA A 64 -4.25 2.87 12.20
N ILE A 65 -2.95 2.56 12.28
CA ILE A 65 -2.38 1.56 13.19
C ILE A 65 -2.68 1.94 14.65
N GLY A 66 -2.44 3.19 15.03
CA GLY A 66 -2.72 3.67 16.39
C GLY A 66 -4.20 3.55 16.81
N ARG A 67 -5.15 3.60 15.85
CA ARG A 67 -6.58 3.35 16.13
C ARG A 67 -6.88 1.88 16.46
N LEU A 68 -6.12 0.95 15.88
CA LEU A 68 -6.24 -0.49 16.14
C LEU A 68 -5.42 -0.91 17.37
N ALA A 69 -4.28 -0.28 17.58
CA ALA A 69 -3.32 -0.61 18.65
C ALA A 69 -3.75 -0.09 20.03
N GLY A 70 -4.40 1.08 20.08
CA GLY A 70 -4.55 1.80 21.34
C GLY A 70 -3.19 2.33 21.85
N SER A 71 -2.92 2.15 23.15
CA SER A 71 -1.68 2.56 23.82
C SER A 71 -0.70 1.42 24.08
N ASP A 72 -0.97 0.23 23.54
CA ASP A 72 -0.21 -0.96 23.86
C ASP A 72 1.09 -1.09 23.05
N GLU A 73 2.02 -1.88 23.57
CA GLU A 73 3.09 -2.47 22.79
C GLU A 73 2.47 -3.45 21.77
N ILE A 74 2.87 -3.35 20.49
CA ILE A 74 2.31 -4.17 19.43
C ILE A 74 3.38 -4.70 18.48
N THR A 75 3.05 -5.80 17.83
CA THR A 75 3.78 -6.30 16.67
C THR A 75 3.01 -5.97 15.40
N ILE A 76 3.68 -5.27 14.47
CA ILE A 76 3.17 -4.90 13.16
C ILE A 76 3.86 -5.77 12.12
N LEU A 77 3.08 -6.34 11.21
CA LEU A 77 3.58 -6.97 10.00
C LEU A 77 3.40 -5.99 8.84
N ASP A 78 4.49 -5.61 8.17
CA ASP A 78 4.46 -4.77 6.97
C ASP A 78 4.78 -5.61 5.74
N VAL A 79 3.80 -5.82 4.88
CA VAL A 79 3.89 -6.73 3.72
C VAL A 79 4.04 -5.95 2.42
N GLY A 80 5.01 -6.37 1.59
CA GLY A 80 5.48 -5.59 0.44
C GLY A 80 6.24 -4.35 0.92
N THR A 81 7.20 -4.58 1.82
CA THR A 81 7.85 -3.50 2.57
C THR A 81 8.69 -2.56 1.72
N GLY A 82 9.09 -2.98 0.52
CA GLY A 82 9.95 -2.18 -0.34
C GLY A 82 11.25 -1.78 0.37
N GLY A 83 11.60 -0.50 0.33
CA GLY A 83 12.82 0.02 0.98
C GLY A 83 12.79 0.10 2.50
N GLY A 84 11.72 -0.31 3.18
CA GLY A 84 11.64 -0.30 4.64
C GLY A 84 11.33 1.06 5.27
N ASP A 85 10.91 2.06 4.50
CA ASP A 85 10.57 3.40 5.00
C ASP A 85 9.36 3.39 5.95
N MET A 86 8.37 2.54 5.68
CA MET A 86 7.21 2.35 6.56
C MET A 86 7.60 1.66 7.87
N PRO A 87 8.28 0.50 7.88
CA PRO A 87 8.79 -0.14 9.09
C PRO A 87 9.60 0.79 9.98
N LEU A 88 10.57 1.50 9.39
CA LEU A 88 11.38 2.47 10.11
C LEU A 88 10.53 3.54 10.80
N ALA A 89 9.57 4.11 10.08
CA ALA A 89 8.69 5.14 10.64
C ALA A 89 7.77 4.59 11.74
N PHE A 90 7.32 3.33 11.63
CA PHE A 90 6.49 2.68 12.64
C PHE A 90 7.29 2.42 13.92
N ALA A 91 8.49 1.85 13.81
CA ALA A 91 9.37 1.60 14.95
C ALA A 91 9.74 2.91 15.67
N GLN A 92 10.15 3.94 14.92
CA GLN A 92 10.44 5.28 15.49
C GLN A 92 9.23 5.93 16.16
N ARG A 93 8.02 5.71 15.64
CA ARG A 93 6.80 6.18 16.29
C ARG A 93 6.51 5.37 17.55
N GLY A 94 6.65 4.05 17.45
CA GLY A 94 6.42 3.12 18.55
C GLY A 94 7.31 3.38 19.76
N SER A 95 8.57 3.74 19.55
CA SER A 95 9.50 4.06 20.65
C SER A 95 8.99 5.16 21.59
N ARG A 96 8.07 6.01 21.11
CA ARG A 96 7.41 7.09 21.89
C ARG A 96 6.09 6.66 22.54
N LEU A 97 5.60 5.44 22.25
CA LEU A 97 4.26 4.96 22.65
C LEU A 97 4.29 3.65 23.44
N GLY A 98 5.47 3.15 23.80
CA GLY A 98 5.60 1.90 24.56
C GLY A 98 6.22 0.74 23.78
N GLY A 99 6.58 0.95 22.51
CA GLY A 99 7.30 -0.02 21.68
C GLY A 99 6.40 -0.66 20.60
N TRP A 100 6.74 -0.41 19.34
CA TRP A 100 6.17 -1.13 18.19
C TRP A 100 7.27 -1.95 17.53
N ARG A 101 7.12 -3.26 17.53
CA ARG A 101 7.98 -4.16 16.74
C ARG A 101 7.43 -4.28 15.35
N VAL A 102 8.30 -4.34 14.35
CA VAL A 102 7.89 -4.45 12.96
C VAL A 102 8.59 -5.61 12.28
N ILE A 103 7.81 -6.49 11.67
CA ILE A 103 8.29 -7.53 10.76
C ILE A 103 8.06 -7.01 9.34
N ALA A 104 9.14 -6.73 8.64
CA ALA A 104 9.15 -6.20 7.29
C ALA A 104 9.26 -7.36 6.29
N VAL A 105 8.23 -7.58 5.48
CA VAL A 105 8.13 -8.72 4.56
C VAL A 105 8.19 -8.24 3.12
N ASP A 106 9.01 -8.90 2.33
CA ASP A 106 9.00 -8.80 0.86
C ASP A 106 9.33 -10.17 0.26
N ASN A 107 8.94 -10.41 -0.99
CA ASN A 107 9.23 -11.66 -1.68
C ASN A 107 10.51 -11.58 -2.53
N ARG A 108 11.19 -10.44 -2.55
CA ARG A 108 12.40 -10.17 -3.33
C ARG A 108 13.60 -9.95 -2.41
N PRO A 109 14.62 -10.83 -2.45
CA PRO A 109 15.78 -10.72 -1.57
C PRO A 109 16.54 -9.41 -1.78
N GLU A 110 16.70 -8.93 -3.03
CA GLU A 110 17.39 -7.68 -3.33
C GLU A 110 16.68 -6.43 -2.76
N ILE A 111 15.36 -6.49 -2.60
CA ILE A 111 14.57 -5.42 -1.94
C ILE A 111 14.78 -5.50 -0.42
N LEU A 112 14.75 -6.70 0.15
CA LEU A 112 14.97 -6.89 1.58
C LEU A 112 16.38 -6.51 2.02
N ASP A 113 17.39 -6.73 1.19
CA ASP A 113 18.77 -6.31 1.44
C ASP A 113 18.85 -4.78 1.57
N LEU A 114 18.15 -4.05 0.69
CA LEU A 114 18.04 -2.59 0.79
C LEU A 114 17.27 -2.17 2.05
N ALA A 115 16.12 -2.80 2.34
CA ALA A 115 15.34 -2.52 3.54
C ALA A 115 16.17 -2.75 4.81
N ALA A 116 16.89 -3.87 4.89
CA ALA A 116 17.79 -4.18 6.00
C ALA A 116 18.89 -3.12 6.17
N SER A 117 19.48 -2.65 5.05
CA SER A 117 20.49 -1.60 5.09
C SER A 117 19.99 -0.26 5.61
N TRP A 118 18.72 0.08 5.31
CA TRP A 118 18.11 1.34 5.75
C TRP A 118 17.55 1.28 7.18
N THR A 119 17.34 0.08 7.71
CA THR A 119 16.82 -0.15 9.07
C THR A 119 17.88 -0.72 10.02
N THR A 120 19.16 -0.76 9.63
CA THR A 120 20.26 -1.37 10.39
C THR A 120 20.35 -0.87 11.84
N ASP A 121 20.13 0.42 12.06
CA ASP A 121 20.21 1.04 13.40
C ASP A 121 18.89 0.97 14.18
N GLU A 122 17.87 0.26 13.67
CA GLU A 122 16.55 0.18 14.30
C GLU A 122 16.26 -1.25 14.77
N PRO A 123 16.59 -1.59 16.03
CA PRO A 123 16.48 -2.97 16.54
C PRO A 123 15.05 -3.49 16.63
N MET A 124 14.05 -2.62 16.51
CA MET A 124 12.64 -2.98 16.51
C MET A 124 12.13 -3.43 15.13
N VAL A 125 12.98 -3.39 14.10
CA VAL A 125 12.63 -3.86 12.75
C VAL A 125 13.39 -5.14 12.43
N THR A 126 12.67 -6.15 11.97
CA THR A 126 13.25 -7.41 11.46
C THR A 126 12.73 -7.65 10.04
N THR A 127 13.56 -8.21 9.17
CA THR A 127 13.17 -8.55 7.79
C THR A 127 12.84 -10.02 7.66
N LEU A 128 11.89 -10.35 6.77
CA LEU A 128 11.45 -11.72 6.50
C LEU A 128 11.18 -11.88 5.00
N LEU A 129 11.89 -12.82 4.37
CA LEU A 129 11.64 -13.20 2.97
C LEU A 129 10.43 -14.14 2.91
N ALA A 130 9.31 -13.67 2.33
CA ALA A 130 8.11 -14.49 2.20
C ALA A 130 7.18 -13.96 1.09
N ASP A 131 6.35 -14.87 0.57
CA ASP A 131 5.24 -14.53 -0.31
C ASP A 131 4.06 -14.03 0.53
N ALA A 132 3.53 -12.87 0.20
CA ALA A 132 2.37 -12.26 0.87
C ALA A 132 1.10 -13.12 0.81
N ARG A 133 1.03 -14.07 -0.14
CA ARG A 133 -0.10 -14.99 -0.31
C ARG A 133 0.01 -16.23 0.58
N GLN A 134 1.17 -16.46 1.19
CA GLN A 134 1.44 -17.59 2.08
C GLN A 134 2.50 -17.20 3.11
N LEU A 135 2.07 -16.49 4.15
CA LEU A 135 2.95 -16.00 5.19
C LEU A 135 3.33 -17.11 6.19
N PRO A 136 4.62 -17.30 6.51
CA PRO A 136 5.09 -18.26 7.50
C PRO A 136 4.89 -17.72 8.93
N ILE A 137 3.69 -17.24 9.21
CA ILE A 137 3.25 -16.62 10.48
C ILE A 137 1.96 -17.26 10.90
N GLY A 138 1.81 -17.55 12.18
CA GLY A 138 0.63 -18.19 12.74
C GLY A 138 -0.62 -17.30 12.76
N ASP A 139 -1.79 -17.91 12.93
CA ASP A 139 -3.07 -17.22 13.04
C ASP A 139 -3.08 -16.27 14.24
N GLY A 140 -3.36 -14.99 13.99
CA GLY A 140 -3.38 -13.96 15.03
C GLY A 140 -2.04 -13.73 15.73
N GLU A 141 -0.92 -14.11 15.14
CA GLU A 141 0.41 -13.96 15.76
C GLU A 141 0.87 -12.52 15.85
N VAL A 142 0.44 -11.65 14.93
CA VAL A 142 0.74 -10.22 14.96
C VAL A 142 -0.49 -9.42 15.39
N ASP A 143 -0.28 -8.20 15.87
CA ASP A 143 -1.38 -7.32 16.27
C ASP A 143 -2.06 -6.68 15.06
N VAL A 144 -1.27 -6.07 14.19
CA VAL A 144 -1.75 -5.36 13.00
C VAL A 144 -0.95 -5.79 11.79
N ALA A 145 -1.66 -6.17 10.73
CA ALA A 145 -1.03 -6.36 9.42
C ALA A 145 -1.22 -5.09 8.58
N HIS A 146 -0.15 -4.64 7.95
CA HIS A 146 -0.12 -3.45 7.09
C HIS A 146 0.36 -3.84 5.69
N ALA A 147 -0.21 -3.22 4.67
CA ALA A 147 0.30 -3.26 3.30
C ALA A 147 0.19 -1.87 2.68
N SER A 148 1.28 -1.43 2.05
CA SER A 148 1.35 -0.13 1.40
C SER A 148 1.79 -0.27 -0.04
N LEU A 149 0.98 0.24 -0.98
CA LEU A 149 1.27 0.21 -2.41
C LEU A 149 1.58 -1.21 -2.94
N LEU A 150 0.85 -2.20 -2.46
CA LEU A 150 1.03 -3.60 -2.82
C LEU A 150 -0.11 -4.14 -3.69
N LEU A 151 -1.36 -3.86 -3.33
CA LEU A 151 -2.50 -4.55 -3.95
C LEU A 151 -2.66 -4.23 -5.44
N HIS A 152 -2.25 -3.04 -5.88
CA HIS A 152 -2.33 -2.67 -7.29
C HIS A 152 -1.37 -3.47 -8.19
N HIS A 153 -0.31 -4.09 -7.67
CA HIS A 153 0.55 -5.01 -8.40
C HIS A 153 -0.12 -6.36 -8.66
N LEU A 154 -1.19 -6.69 -7.93
CA LEU A 154 -1.82 -8.01 -7.93
C LEU A 154 -3.12 -8.00 -8.72
N ASP A 155 -3.39 -9.10 -9.43
CA ASP A 155 -4.72 -9.34 -9.99
C ASP A 155 -5.71 -9.71 -8.89
N PRO A 156 -7.04 -9.54 -9.09
CA PRO A 156 -8.03 -9.71 -8.03
C PRO A 156 -7.95 -11.02 -7.24
N PRO A 157 -7.70 -12.20 -7.84
CA PRO A 157 -7.57 -13.43 -7.06
C PRO A 157 -6.37 -13.43 -6.09
N ASP A 158 -5.22 -12.91 -6.55
CA ASP A 158 -4.00 -12.80 -5.73
C ASP A 158 -4.18 -11.74 -4.64
N ALA A 159 -4.77 -10.59 -4.97
CA ALA A 159 -5.06 -9.55 -3.99
C ALA A 159 -6.02 -10.04 -2.89
N LEU A 160 -7.03 -10.85 -3.23
CA LEU A 160 -7.88 -11.53 -2.25
C LEU A 160 -7.11 -12.55 -1.41
N GLY A 161 -6.18 -13.28 -2.03
CA GLY A 161 -5.27 -14.19 -1.32
C GLY A 161 -4.46 -13.46 -0.25
N VAL A 162 -3.83 -12.34 -0.63
CA VAL A 162 -3.08 -11.49 0.32
C VAL A 162 -3.99 -10.95 1.42
N LEU A 163 -5.17 -10.43 1.11
CA LEU A 163 -6.09 -9.93 2.13
C LEU A 163 -6.55 -11.01 3.11
N ARG A 164 -6.75 -12.28 2.66
CA ARG A 164 -7.04 -13.42 3.55
C ARG A 164 -5.88 -13.71 4.49
N GLU A 165 -4.64 -13.69 3.98
CA GLU A 165 -3.45 -13.88 4.80
C GLU A 165 -3.25 -12.76 5.82
N LEU A 166 -3.37 -11.49 5.40
CA LEU A 166 -3.30 -10.36 6.34
C LEU A 166 -4.35 -10.46 7.46
N ARG A 167 -5.58 -10.87 7.12
CA ARG A 167 -6.63 -11.12 8.11
C ARG A 167 -6.26 -12.29 9.03
N ARG A 168 -5.77 -13.40 8.47
CA ARG A 168 -5.44 -14.62 9.24
C ARG A 168 -4.38 -14.35 10.29
N VAL A 169 -3.32 -13.64 9.92
CA VAL A 169 -2.17 -13.40 10.80
C VAL A 169 -2.39 -12.29 11.83
N SER A 170 -3.36 -11.39 11.60
CA SER A 170 -3.59 -10.23 12.47
C SER A 170 -4.76 -10.43 13.44
N ARG A 171 -4.54 -10.14 14.72
CA ARG A 171 -5.57 -10.27 15.76
C ARG A 171 -6.41 -9.03 15.99
N ARG A 172 -5.89 -7.84 15.68
CA ARG A 172 -6.60 -6.55 15.87
C ARG A 172 -7.13 -5.96 14.58
N GLY A 173 -6.52 -6.28 13.44
CA GLY A 173 -7.00 -5.82 12.14
C GLY A 173 -5.90 -5.52 11.14
N VAL A 174 -6.35 -5.04 9.99
CA VAL A 174 -5.55 -4.82 8.79
C VAL A 174 -5.57 -3.34 8.42
N VAL A 175 -4.43 -2.80 8.00
CA VAL A 175 -4.32 -1.44 7.44
C VAL A 175 -3.82 -1.52 6.01
N ILE A 176 -4.63 -1.05 5.08
CA ILE A 176 -4.30 -0.97 3.65
C ILE A 176 -4.10 0.49 3.27
N ASN A 177 -2.93 0.80 2.74
CA ASN A 177 -2.55 2.12 2.27
C ASN A 177 -2.28 2.06 0.77
N GLU A 178 -3.23 2.51 -0.04
CA GLU A 178 -3.20 2.31 -1.49
C GLU A 178 -3.48 3.58 -2.28
N LEU A 179 -3.04 3.58 -3.53
CA LEU A 179 -3.56 4.50 -4.53
C LEU A 179 -5.02 4.17 -4.81
N GLN A 180 -5.76 5.14 -5.31
CA GLN A 180 -7.12 4.91 -5.77
C GLN A 180 -7.26 5.29 -7.26
N ARG A 181 -7.98 4.46 -8.00
CA ARG A 181 -8.31 4.73 -9.39
C ARG A 181 -9.49 5.70 -9.47
N GLY A 182 -9.31 6.75 -10.23
CA GLY A 182 -10.29 7.81 -10.46
C GLY A 182 -9.66 8.97 -11.21
N ILE A 183 -10.47 9.87 -11.78
CA ILE A 183 -9.93 10.99 -12.60
C ILE A 183 -9.00 11.87 -11.81
N LEU A 184 -9.51 12.42 -10.72
CA LEU A 184 -8.73 13.36 -9.89
C LEU A 184 -7.52 12.68 -9.24
N PRO A 185 -7.65 11.49 -8.62
CA PRO A 185 -6.50 10.76 -8.10
C PRO A 185 -5.41 10.50 -9.13
N VAL A 186 -5.77 10.01 -10.32
CA VAL A 186 -4.80 9.73 -11.40
C VAL A 186 -4.15 11.02 -11.90
N ALA A 187 -4.91 12.08 -12.10
CA ALA A 187 -4.36 13.37 -12.53
C ALA A 187 -3.36 13.92 -11.49
N LEU A 188 -3.71 13.89 -10.21
CA LEU A 188 -2.82 14.34 -9.13
C LEU A 188 -1.57 13.46 -9.02
N ALA A 189 -1.70 12.13 -9.12
CA ALA A 189 -0.56 11.22 -9.13
C ALA A 189 0.37 11.53 -10.31
N THR A 190 -0.18 11.70 -11.52
CA THR A 190 0.58 12.05 -12.72
C THR A 190 1.35 13.36 -12.56
N LEU A 191 0.70 14.41 -12.04
CA LEU A 191 1.35 15.70 -11.78
C LEU A 191 2.46 15.58 -10.74
N THR A 192 2.23 14.82 -9.67
CA THR A 192 3.22 14.57 -8.61
C THR A 192 4.46 13.85 -9.17
N VAL A 193 4.24 12.77 -9.94
CA VAL A 193 5.31 12.02 -10.59
C VAL A 193 6.07 12.91 -11.58
N ALA A 194 5.38 13.68 -12.43
CA ALA A 194 6.01 14.57 -13.38
C ALA A 194 6.89 15.64 -12.72
N ALA A 195 6.49 16.12 -11.54
CA ALA A 195 7.21 17.17 -10.82
C ALA A 195 8.40 16.62 -10.00
N LEU A 196 8.30 15.42 -9.44
CA LEU A 196 9.22 14.93 -8.41
C LEU A 196 10.06 13.73 -8.85
N ALA A 197 9.57 12.88 -9.77
CA ALA A 197 10.25 11.67 -10.15
C ALA A 197 11.46 11.94 -11.05
N ARG A 198 12.58 11.33 -10.71
CA ARG A 198 13.84 11.36 -11.47
C ARG A 198 14.22 9.98 -11.99
N SER A 199 14.00 8.93 -11.19
CA SER A 199 14.22 7.54 -11.57
C SER A 199 13.32 7.16 -12.76
N ARG A 200 13.88 6.36 -13.66
CA ARG A 200 13.14 5.80 -14.80
C ARG A 200 11.96 4.95 -14.34
N TYR A 201 12.16 4.17 -13.27
CA TYR A 201 11.10 3.31 -12.71
C TYR A 201 9.96 4.17 -12.14
N THR A 202 10.25 5.16 -11.29
CA THR A 202 9.21 6.03 -10.74
C THR A 202 8.42 6.77 -11.81
N ARG A 203 9.08 7.24 -12.88
CA ARG A 203 8.41 7.94 -13.99
C ARG A 203 7.46 7.05 -14.77
N HIS A 204 7.88 5.82 -15.06
CA HIS A 204 7.07 4.85 -15.79
C HIS A 204 5.95 4.32 -14.91
N ASP A 205 6.31 3.79 -13.74
CA ASP A 205 5.40 3.03 -12.89
C ASP A 205 4.40 3.95 -12.15
N GLY A 206 4.81 5.13 -11.73
CA GLY A 206 3.94 5.99 -10.92
C GLY A 206 2.63 6.42 -11.60
N MET A 207 2.61 6.57 -12.93
CA MET A 207 1.37 6.80 -13.69
C MET A 207 0.58 5.50 -13.87
N LEU A 208 1.29 4.40 -14.09
CA LEU A 208 0.70 3.09 -14.32
C LEU A 208 0.07 2.55 -13.04
N SER A 209 0.75 2.67 -11.89
CA SER A 209 0.25 2.27 -10.56
C SER A 209 -1.10 2.91 -10.24
N ALA A 210 -1.27 4.21 -10.52
CA ALA A 210 -2.55 4.90 -10.30
C ALA A 210 -3.68 4.37 -11.20
N ARG A 211 -3.36 3.88 -12.41
CA ARG A 211 -4.32 3.25 -13.33
C ARG A 211 -4.58 1.77 -12.99
N ARG A 212 -3.62 1.10 -12.35
CA ARG A 212 -3.74 -0.28 -11.82
C ARG A 212 -4.44 -0.33 -10.46
N ALA A 213 -4.51 0.78 -9.75
CA ALA A 213 -5.15 0.84 -8.43
C ALA A 213 -6.61 0.39 -8.47
N TYR A 214 -7.07 -0.15 -7.38
CA TYR A 214 -8.49 -0.45 -7.16
C TYR A 214 -9.27 0.82 -6.86
N THR A 215 -10.54 0.86 -7.26
CA THR A 215 -11.47 1.88 -6.78
C THR A 215 -11.84 1.59 -5.32
N LEU A 216 -12.36 2.59 -4.61
CA LEU A 216 -12.82 2.40 -3.22
C LEU A 216 -13.92 1.34 -3.11
N ALA A 217 -14.80 1.25 -4.11
CA ALA A 217 -15.87 0.26 -4.15
C ALA A 217 -15.33 -1.15 -4.35
N GLU A 218 -14.34 -1.32 -5.25
CA GLU A 218 -13.66 -2.61 -5.45
C GLU A 218 -12.92 -3.04 -4.18
N LEU A 219 -12.18 -2.13 -3.53
CA LEU A 219 -11.48 -2.43 -2.28
C LEU A 219 -12.47 -2.81 -1.17
N ASP A 220 -13.59 -2.08 -1.01
CA ASP A 220 -14.60 -2.41 -0.01
C ASP A 220 -15.25 -3.77 -0.28
N SER A 221 -15.51 -4.11 -1.55
CA SER A 221 -16.02 -5.43 -1.94
C SER A 221 -15.04 -6.55 -1.57
N MET A 222 -13.74 -6.36 -1.88
CA MET A 222 -12.70 -7.32 -1.56
C MET A 222 -12.52 -7.52 -0.06
N LEU A 223 -12.52 -6.44 0.73
CA LEU A 223 -12.48 -6.53 2.19
C LEU A 223 -13.68 -7.31 2.74
N SER A 224 -14.88 -7.02 2.24
CA SER A 224 -16.10 -7.74 2.64
C SER A 224 -16.06 -9.23 2.28
N GLU A 225 -15.56 -9.57 1.07
CA GLU A 225 -15.42 -10.95 0.62
C GLU A 225 -14.50 -11.79 1.52
N VAL A 226 -13.45 -11.19 2.04
CA VAL A 226 -12.54 -11.86 2.99
C VAL A 226 -13.03 -11.74 4.45
N GLY A 227 -14.21 -11.20 4.71
CA GLY A 227 -14.80 -11.07 6.04
C GLY A 227 -14.16 -9.96 6.88
N LEU A 228 -13.58 -8.94 6.25
CA LEU A 228 -13.09 -7.74 6.89
C LEU A 228 -14.12 -6.60 6.76
N ARG A 229 -14.38 -5.93 7.87
CA ARG A 229 -15.26 -4.76 7.92
C ARG A 229 -14.43 -3.49 8.12
N ARG A 230 -14.66 -2.51 7.25
CA ARG A 230 -13.99 -1.20 7.37
C ARG A 230 -14.34 -0.53 8.70
N ALA A 231 -13.32 -0.31 9.54
CA ALA A 231 -13.44 0.42 10.80
C ALA A 231 -13.16 1.91 10.63
N TRP A 232 -12.24 2.26 9.73
CA TRP A 232 -11.88 3.65 9.45
C TRP A 232 -11.28 3.81 8.06
N ARG A 233 -11.42 5.01 7.49
CA ARG A 233 -10.76 5.41 6.23
C ARG A 233 -10.34 6.87 6.28
N SER A 234 -9.17 7.18 5.70
CA SER A 234 -8.75 8.56 5.49
C SER A 234 -9.66 9.30 4.50
N PRO A 235 -9.68 10.65 4.50
CA PRO A 235 -10.36 11.40 3.43
C PRO A 235 -9.84 10.99 2.06
N SER A 236 -10.73 10.83 1.08
CA SER A 236 -10.46 10.27 -0.25
C SER A 236 -10.19 11.31 -1.35
N LEU A 237 -9.84 12.55 -0.97
CA LEU A 237 -9.56 13.63 -1.94
C LEU A 237 -8.15 13.54 -2.56
N LEU A 238 -7.26 12.78 -1.93
CA LEU A 238 -5.89 12.59 -2.41
C LEU A 238 -5.79 11.33 -3.28
N PRO A 239 -4.73 11.20 -4.11
CA PRO A 239 -4.50 9.97 -4.89
C PRO A 239 -4.36 8.73 -4.03
N ARG A 240 -4.09 8.89 -2.75
CA ARG A 240 -3.81 7.84 -1.78
C ARG A 240 -4.89 7.77 -0.72
N VAL A 241 -5.27 6.57 -0.36
CA VAL A 241 -6.24 6.28 0.70
C VAL A 241 -5.68 5.25 1.68
N VAL A 242 -5.94 5.45 2.97
CA VAL A 242 -5.62 4.47 4.02
C VAL A 242 -6.93 3.98 4.63
N THR A 243 -7.08 2.67 4.67
CA THR A 243 -8.25 1.99 5.22
C THR A 243 -7.80 1.06 6.35
N ALA A 244 -8.39 1.21 7.54
CA ALA A 244 -8.30 0.23 8.63
C ALA A 244 -9.55 -0.65 8.63
N ALA A 245 -9.37 -1.96 8.71
CA ALA A 245 -10.43 -2.95 8.71
C ALA A 245 -10.22 -3.98 9.82
N VAL A 246 -11.31 -4.51 10.34
CA VAL A 246 -11.36 -5.53 11.42
C VAL A 246 -12.22 -6.71 10.99
N ALA A 247 -11.97 -7.87 11.60
CA ALA A 247 -12.77 -9.07 11.36
C ALA A 247 -14.21 -8.94 11.88
#